data_b0da6c0643c4c07e357b7c8d4ed9bac6
#
_entry.id   b0da6c0643c4c07e357b7c8d4ed9bac6
#
_cell.length_a   1.000
_cell.length_b   1.000
_cell.length_c   1.000
_cell.angle_alpha   90.00
_cell.angle_beta   90.00
_cell.angle_gamma   90.00
#
_symmetry.space_group_name_H-M   'P 1'
#
loop_
_entity.id
_entity.type
_entity.pdbx_description
1 polymer ?
#
loop_
_entity_poly.entity_id
_entity_poly.type
_entity_poly.pdbx_seq_one_letter_code
_entity_poly.pdbx_strand_id
1 'polypeptide(L)'
;MCENTIELKNIYSMSGMKFFIPDYQRGYRWSASEAKQMLNDFKEFCKRKKEEGEFYCLQPIVVKKKSWTKVENGQTISIDGYEVIDGQQRLTTLYILLKCVEFVRKVLFRKFEMYSIKYETRLEFDSQRFLENIDTPS
;
A
#
# COMPACT_ATOMS: atom_id res chain seq x y z
N MET A 1 24.00 -12.51 -5.86
CA MET A 1 24.15 -11.21 -6.54
C MET A 1 22.78 -10.55 -6.61
N CYS A 2 22.61 -9.42 -5.93
CA CYS A 2 21.34 -8.70 -5.99
C CYS A 2 21.29 -7.88 -7.26
N GLU A 3 20.44 -8.25 -8.17
CA GLU A 3 20.15 -7.39 -9.31
C GLU A 3 19.23 -6.26 -8.83
N ASN A 4 19.75 -5.06 -8.86
CA ASN A 4 18.93 -3.88 -8.61
C ASN A 4 18.20 -3.55 -9.91
N THR A 5 16.93 -3.91 -9.95
CA THR A 5 16.09 -3.63 -11.11
C THR A 5 15.07 -2.55 -10.77
N ILE A 6 14.81 -1.68 -11.73
CA ILE A 6 13.73 -0.71 -11.64
C ILE A 6 12.61 -1.21 -12.53
N GLU A 7 11.45 -1.42 -11.94
CA GLU A 7 10.26 -1.84 -12.67
C GLU A 7 9.18 -0.77 -12.57
N LEU A 8 8.54 -0.51 -13.69
CA LEU A 8 7.35 0.34 -13.72
C LEU A 8 6.12 -0.56 -13.68
N LYS A 9 5.31 -0.39 -12.63
CA LYS A 9 4.08 -1.16 -12.45
C LYS A 9 2.91 -0.22 -12.24
N ASN A 10 1.78 -0.55 -12.86
CA ASN A 10 0.54 0.15 -12.54
C ASN A 10 -0.06 -0.43 -11.25
N ILE A 11 -1.02 0.30 -10.67
CA ILE A 11 -1.64 -0.09 -9.40
C ILE A 11 -2.30 -1.46 -9.49
N TYR A 12 -2.90 -1.79 -10.61
CA TYR A 12 -3.57 -3.09 -10.79
C TYR A 12 -2.57 -4.25 -10.81
N SER A 13 -1.36 -4.01 -11.31
CA SER A 13 -0.29 -5.02 -11.30
C SER A 13 0.22 -5.32 -9.91
N MET A 14 -0.07 -4.47 -8.93
CA MET A 14 0.30 -4.69 -7.54
C MET A 14 -0.70 -5.57 -6.79
N SER A 15 -1.80 -5.94 -7.42
CA SER A 15 -2.79 -6.84 -6.84
C SER A 15 -2.14 -8.13 -6.36
N GLY A 16 -2.44 -8.53 -5.14
CA GLY A 16 -1.89 -9.73 -4.53
C GLY A 16 -0.48 -9.60 -3.99
N MET A 17 0.22 -8.52 -4.25
CA MET A 17 1.54 -8.28 -3.65
C MET A 17 1.43 -8.09 -2.14
N LYS A 18 2.41 -8.60 -1.42
CA LYS A 18 2.45 -8.53 0.05
C LYS A 18 3.67 -7.74 0.49
N PHE A 19 3.43 -6.69 1.25
CA PHE A 19 4.46 -5.80 1.73
C PHE A 19 4.60 -5.92 3.24
N PHE A 20 5.84 -5.94 3.70
CA PHE A 20 6.19 -6.00 5.10
C PHE A 20 6.98 -4.75 5.47
N ILE A 21 6.53 -4.05 6.50
CA ILE A 21 7.20 -2.85 7.00
C ILE A 21 7.83 -3.21 8.34
N PRO A 22 9.18 -3.27 8.40
CA PRO A 22 9.87 -3.67 9.62
C PRO A 22 9.74 -2.65 10.75
N ASP A 23 9.96 -3.09 11.97
CA ASP A 23 9.75 -2.30 13.17
C ASP A 23 10.76 -1.15 13.34
N TYR A 24 11.90 -1.20 12.66
CA TYR A 24 12.85 -0.10 12.68
C TYR A 24 12.39 1.07 11.79
N GLN A 25 11.42 0.83 10.89
CA GLN A 25 10.77 1.89 10.14
C GLN A 25 9.73 2.57 11.03
N ARG A 26 9.45 3.82 10.73
CA ARG A 26 8.37 4.52 11.42
C ARG A 26 7.02 3.94 11.03
N GLY A 27 6.11 3.89 11.97
CA GLY A 27 4.71 3.63 11.67
C GLY A 27 4.14 4.73 10.76
N TYR A 28 2.86 4.63 10.47
CA TYR A 28 2.21 5.63 9.62
C TYR A 28 2.24 7.00 10.30
N ARG A 29 2.89 7.96 9.65
CA ARG A 29 3.17 9.29 10.22
C ARG A 29 2.67 10.45 9.39
N TRP A 30 2.16 10.17 8.21
CA TRP A 30 1.65 11.25 7.38
C TRP A 30 0.47 11.94 8.05
N SER A 31 0.51 13.27 8.03
CA SER A 31 -0.60 14.09 8.49
C SER A 31 -1.68 14.20 7.40
N ALA A 32 -2.81 14.75 7.78
CA ALA A 32 -3.88 15.04 6.83
C ALA A 32 -3.39 15.96 5.69
N SER A 33 -2.46 16.86 5.99
CA SER A 33 -1.88 17.79 5.02
C SER A 33 -1.15 17.05 3.89
N GLU A 34 -0.32 16.09 4.24
CA GLU A 34 0.46 15.30 3.27
C GLU A 34 -0.43 14.40 2.44
N ALA A 35 -1.44 13.78 3.05
CA ALA A 35 -2.42 12.98 2.36
C ALA A 35 -3.25 13.82 1.38
N LYS A 36 -3.65 15.01 1.79
CA LYS A 36 -4.38 15.96 0.94
C LYS A 36 -3.53 16.42 -0.24
N GLN A 37 -2.24 16.65 -0.02
CA GLN A 37 -1.33 17.02 -1.11
C GLN A 37 -1.28 15.94 -2.17
N MET A 38 -1.16 14.69 -1.77
CA MET A 38 -1.17 13.55 -2.68
C MET A 38 -2.48 13.47 -3.48
N LEU A 39 -3.61 13.66 -2.80
CA LEU A 39 -4.93 13.69 -3.44
C LEU A 39 -5.07 14.83 -4.43
N ASN A 40 -4.58 16.01 -4.08
CA ASN A 40 -4.63 17.18 -4.95
C ASN A 40 -3.77 16.97 -6.20
N ASP A 41 -2.62 16.34 -6.05
CA ASP A 41 -1.74 16.02 -7.19
C ASP A 41 -2.44 15.07 -8.17
N PHE A 42 -3.13 14.06 -7.66
CA PHE A 42 -3.94 13.16 -8.48
C PHE A 42 -5.07 13.89 -9.19
N LYS A 43 -5.76 14.75 -8.45
CA LYS A 43 -6.89 15.54 -8.97
C LYS A 43 -6.45 16.48 -10.09
N GLU A 44 -5.34 17.17 -9.91
CA GLU A 44 -4.80 18.04 -10.93
C GLU A 44 -4.39 17.28 -12.18
N PHE A 45 -3.73 16.15 -12.01
CA PHE A 45 -3.40 15.27 -13.12
C PHE A 45 -4.65 14.83 -13.89
N CYS A 46 -5.72 14.45 -13.18
CA CYS A 46 -6.96 14.02 -13.83
C CYS A 46 -7.67 15.15 -14.58
N LYS A 47 -7.56 16.37 -14.10
CA LYS A 47 -8.18 17.54 -14.74
C LYS A 47 -7.41 18.04 -15.97
N ARG A 48 -6.12 17.80 -16.02
CA ARG A 48 -5.27 18.24 -17.10
C ARG A 48 -5.56 17.46 -18.37
N LYS A 49 -5.51 18.16 -19.53
CA LYS A 49 -5.59 17.49 -20.82
C LYS A 49 -4.35 16.60 -20.98
N LYS A 50 -4.55 15.34 -21.24
CA LYS A 50 -3.48 14.34 -21.35
C LYS A 50 -3.31 13.91 -22.79
N GLU A 51 -2.06 13.67 -23.18
CA GLU A 51 -1.74 13.01 -24.42
C GLU A 51 -1.92 11.49 -24.28
N GLU A 52 -2.08 10.81 -25.38
CA GLU A 52 -2.22 9.35 -25.39
C GLU A 52 -0.97 8.70 -24.76
N GLY A 53 -1.18 7.76 -23.86
CA GLY A 53 -0.11 7.07 -23.16
C GLY A 53 0.45 7.79 -21.94
N GLU A 54 -0.05 8.98 -21.64
CA GLU A 54 0.40 9.74 -20.47
C GLU A 54 -0.16 9.14 -19.19
N PHE A 55 0.69 9.02 -18.16
CA PHE A 55 0.30 8.46 -16.88
C PHE A 55 0.95 9.24 -15.73
N TYR A 56 0.34 9.13 -14.54
CA TYR A 56 0.88 9.73 -13.33
C TYR A 56 1.87 8.75 -12.69
N CYS A 57 3.10 9.19 -12.47
CA CYS A 57 4.12 8.37 -11.85
C CYS A 57 4.25 8.75 -10.37
N LEU A 58 3.98 7.79 -9.50
CA LEU A 58 4.27 7.92 -8.08
C LEU A 58 5.79 7.86 -7.87
N GLN A 59 6.24 8.48 -6.79
CA GLN A 59 7.65 8.38 -6.43
C GLN A 59 8.03 6.92 -6.17
N PRO A 60 9.27 6.54 -6.41
CA PRO A 60 9.68 5.14 -6.26
C PRO A 60 9.47 4.60 -4.86
N ILE A 61 9.10 3.32 -4.81
CA ILE A 61 9.07 2.55 -3.58
C ILE A 61 10.20 1.53 -3.67
N VAL A 62 11.08 1.51 -2.68
CA VAL A 62 12.23 0.61 -2.67
C VAL A 62 11.89 -0.60 -1.81
N VAL A 63 12.01 -1.78 -2.38
CA VAL A 63 11.68 -3.02 -1.72
C VAL A 63 12.78 -4.06 -1.89
N LYS A 64 12.79 -5.03 -0.99
CA LYS A 64 13.67 -6.19 -1.03
C LYS A 64 12.81 -7.44 -0.84
N LYS A 65 13.08 -8.48 -1.59
CA LYS A 65 12.36 -9.75 -1.41
C LYS A 65 12.55 -10.29 0.00
N LYS A 66 11.46 -10.73 0.61
CA LYS A 66 11.45 -11.27 1.95
C LYS A 66 10.36 -12.33 2.09
N SER A 67 10.66 -13.36 2.88
CA SER A 67 9.66 -14.34 3.30
C SER A 67 9.47 -14.26 4.81
N TRP A 68 8.24 -14.42 5.26
CA TRP A 68 7.92 -14.48 6.69
C TRP A 68 6.88 -15.56 6.93
N THR A 69 6.64 -15.87 8.19
CA THR A 69 5.66 -16.89 8.57
C THR A 69 4.47 -16.25 9.26
N LYS A 70 3.32 -16.88 9.08
CA LYS A 70 2.07 -16.51 9.73
C LYS A 70 1.43 -17.78 10.28
N VAL A 71 0.85 -17.69 11.47
CA VAL A 71 0.05 -18.79 12.03
C VAL A 71 -1.41 -18.53 11.69
N GLU A 72 -2.02 -19.49 11.01
CA GLU A 72 -3.42 -19.42 10.62
C GLU A 72 -4.04 -20.79 10.84
N ASN A 73 -5.13 -20.86 11.59
CA ASN A 73 -5.83 -22.09 11.95
C ASN A 73 -4.92 -23.16 12.59
N GLY A 74 -3.97 -22.71 13.43
CA GLY A 74 -3.01 -23.61 14.08
C GLY A 74 -1.88 -24.10 13.19
N GLN A 75 -1.83 -23.66 11.94
CA GLN A 75 -0.78 -24.03 11.00
C GLN A 75 0.13 -22.84 10.69
N THR A 76 1.41 -23.13 10.54
CA THR A 76 2.38 -22.11 10.13
C THR A 76 2.46 -22.08 8.61
N ILE A 77 2.16 -20.92 8.05
CA ILE A 77 2.17 -20.69 6.61
C ILE A 77 3.32 -19.77 6.27
N SER A 78 4.09 -20.10 5.23
CA SER A 78 5.13 -19.23 4.70
C SER A 78 4.51 -18.23 3.71
N ILE A 79 4.87 -16.98 3.86
CA ILE A 79 4.40 -15.89 3.00
C ILE A 79 5.60 -15.29 2.28
N ASP A 80 5.53 -15.23 0.98
CA ASP A 80 6.54 -14.58 0.14
C ASP A 80 6.06 -13.19 -0.25
N GLY A 81 6.92 -12.20 -0.06
CA GLY A 81 6.59 -10.83 -0.36
C GLY A 81 7.81 -9.93 -0.41
N TYR A 82 7.62 -8.70 -0.01
CA TYR A 82 8.64 -7.66 -0.11
C TYR A 82 8.73 -6.87 1.19
N GLU A 83 9.95 -6.69 1.67
CA GLU A 83 10.23 -5.76 2.76
C GLU A 83 10.36 -4.36 2.17
N VAL A 84 9.64 -3.40 2.73
CA VAL A 84 9.69 -2.02 2.27
C VAL A 84 10.88 -1.33 2.90
N ILE A 85 11.80 -0.89 2.07
CA ILE A 85 13.01 -0.17 2.51
C ILE A 85 12.74 1.34 2.53
N ASP A 86 12.02 1.85 1.53
CA ASP A 86 11.66 3.26 1.45
C ASP A 86 10.30 3.42 0.76
N GLY A 87 9.57 4.45 1.16
CA GLY A 87 8.28 4.77 0.58
C GLY A 87 7.08 4.25 1.36
N GLN A 88 7.27 3.79 2.59
CA GLN A 88 6.20 3.21 3.41
C GLN A 88 5.04 4.17 3.64
N GLN A 89 5.30 5.47 3.79
CA GLN A 89 4.23 6.45 4.01
C GLN A 89 3.32 6.57 2.78
N ARG A 90 3.93 6.68 1.62
CA ARG A 90 3.17 6.75 0.36
C ARG A 90 2.38 5.48 0.09
N LEU A 91 3.03 4.33 0.29
CA LEU A 91 2.41 3.02 0.08
C LEU A 91 1.19 2.85 0.98
N THR A 92 1.32 3.22 2.26
CA THR A 92 0.24 3.14 3.24
C THR A 92 -0.89 4.12 2.92
N THR A 93 -0.55 5.34 2.55
CA THR A 93 -1.56 6.34 2.18
C THR A 93 -2.34 5.90 0.94
N LEU A 94 -1.63 5.35 -0.05
CA LEU A 94 -2.27 4.81 -1.25
C LEU A 94 -3.21 3.66 -0.89
N TYR A 95 -2.79 2.78 0.03
CA TYR A 95 -3.61 1.69 0.53
C TYR A 95 -4.92 2.20 1.14
N ILE A 96 -4.81 3.17 2.02
CA ILE A 96 -5.98 3.78 2.67
C ILE A 96 -6.92 4.36 1.62
N LEU A 97 -6.37 5.07 0.66
CA LEU A 97 -7.13 5.70 -0.42
C LEU A 97 -7.87 4.67 -1.26
N LEU A 98 -7.18 3.61 -1.65
CA LEU A 98 -7.77 2.53 -2.43
C LEU A 98 -8.85 1.79 -1.66
N LYS A 99 -8.69 1.64 -0.34
CA LYS A 99 -9.73 1.05 0.52
C LYS A 99 -10.98 1.94 0.56
N CYS A 100 -10.81 3.23 0.63
CA CYS A 100 -11.94 4.16 0.57
C CYS A 100 -12.66 4.07 -0.78
N VAL A 101 -11.91 4.01 -1.86
CA VAL A 101 -12.47 3.86 -3.22
C VAL A 101 -13.16 2.50 -3.37
N GLU A 102 -12.58 1.44 -2.82
CA GLU A 102 -13.18 0.11 -2.84
C GLU A 102 -14.53 0.09 -2.10
N PHE A 103 -14.60 0.77 -0.96
CA PHE A 103 -15.85 0.89 -0.21
C PHE A 103 -16.95 1.54 -1.07
N VAL A 104 -16.63 2.63 -1.74
CA VAL A 104 -17.56 3.30 -2.65
C VAL A 104 -17.94 2.40 -3.82
N ARG A 105 -16.97 1.72 -4.40
CA ARG A 105 -17.18 0.79 -5.52
C ARG A 105 -18.00 -0.44 -5.14
N LYS A 106 -17.81 -0.93 -3.93
CA LYS A 106 -18.56 -2.09 -3.43
C LYS A 106 -20.05 -1.82 -3.40
N VAL A 107 -20.41 -0.57 -3.15
CA VAL A 107 -21.81 -0.11 -3.19
C VAL A 107 -22.30 0.05 -4.63
N LEU A 108 -21.42 0.32 -5.57
CA LEU A 108 -21.77 0.68 -6.94
C LEU A 108 -21.37 -0.36 -8.01
N PHE A 109 -20.26 -1.08 -7.88
CA PHE A 109 -19.72 -1.92 -8.95
C PHE A 109 -19.03 -3.21 -8.47
N ARG A 110 -17.84 -3.53 -8.99
CA ARG A 110 -17.13 -4.79 -8.77
C ARG A 110 -16.12 -4.73 -7.65
N LYS A 111 -15.89 -5.90 -7.03
CA LYS A 111 -14.83 -6.12 -6.08
C LYS A 111 -13.46 -5.94 -6.73
N PHE A 112 -12.62 -5.13 -6.13
CA PHE A 112 -11.26 -4.87 -6.59
C PHE A 112 -10.27 -5.52 -5.62
N GLU A 113 -9.33 -6.29 -6.14
CA GLU A 113 -8.33 -6.96 -5.32
C GLU A 113 -7.10 -6.05 -5.14
N MET A 114 -6.70 -5.86 -3.88
CA MET A 114 -5.63 -4.95 -3.51
C MET A 114 -4.37 -5.69 -3.06
N TYR A 115 -3.26 -4.96 -3.00
CA TYR A 115 -2.07 -5.41 -2.30
C TYR A 115 -2.32 -5.39 -0.77
N SER A 116 -1.49 -6.09 -0.03
CA SER A 116 -1.56 -6.08 1.43
C SER A 116 -0.31 -5.48 2.04
N ILE A 117 -0.48 -4.89 3.21
CA ILE A 117 0.62 -4.31 3.99
C ILE A 117 0.57 -4.93 5.37
N LYS A 118 1.72 -5.41 5.83
CA LYS A 118 1.89 -5.85 7.21
C LYS A 118 3.00 -5.03 7.86
N TYR A 119 2.64 -4.34 8.93
CA TYR A 119 3.61 -3.70 9.79
C TYR A 119 4.13 -4.71 10.80
N GLU A 120 5.42 -4.72 11.02
CA GLU A 120 6.01 -5.41 12.16
C GLU A 120 5.79 -4.52 13.37
N THR A 121 4.72 -4.82 14.12
CA THR A 121 4.30 -3.93 15.19
C THR A 121 4.95 -4.28 16.50
N ARG A 122 5.27 -3.22 17.23
CA ARG A 122 5.54 -3.30 18.66
C ARG A 122 4.38 -2.66 19.40
N LEU A 123 3.72 -3.51 20.08
CA LEU A 123 2.82 -3.29 21.19
C LEU A 123 1.80 -2.15 21.15
N GLU A 124 2.13 -0.92 21.24
CA GLU A 124 1.17 0.06 21.75
C GLU A 124 0.44 0.86 20.71
N PHE A 125 1.10 1.39 19.76
CA PHE A 125 0.46 2.01 18.64
C PHE A 125 0.94 1.32 17.41
N ASP A 126 0.02 0.79 16.72
CA ASP A 126 0.45 0.16 15.51
C ASP A 126 -0.42 0.59 14.33
N SER A 127 0.27 0.83 13.28
CA SER A 127 -0.34 1.17 12.00
C SER A 127 -1.15 0.00 11.45
N GLN A 128 -0.78 -1.21 11.83
CA GLN A 128 -1.52 -2.41 11.44
C GLN A 128 -2.93 -2.39 12.02
N ARG A 129 -3.05 -2.04 13.29
CA ARG A 129 -4.34 -1.92 13.96
C ARG A 129 -5.21 -0.85 13.30
N PHE A 130 -4.59 0.23 12.89
CA PHE A 130 -5.28 1.27 12.15
C PHE A 130 -5.80 0.75 10.81
N LEU A 131 -4.99 -0.01 10.08
CA LEU A 131 -5.39 -0.60 8.80
C LEU A 131 -6.53 -1.62 8.98
N GLU A 132 -6.46 -2.42 10.01
CA GLU A 132 -7.52 -3.39 10.33
C GLU A 132 -8.86 -2.70 10.61
N ASN A 133 -8.83 -1.58 11.29
CA ASN A 133 -10.03 -0.79 11.58
C ASN A 133 -10.66 -0.19 10.32
N ILE A 134 -9.87 0.08 9.31
CA ILE A 134 -10.38 0.56 8.01
C ILE A 134 -11.11 -0.56 7.27
N ASP A 135 -10.66 -1.79 7.43
CA ASP A 135 -11.23 -2.95 6.76
C ASP A 135 -12.54 -3.43 7.41
N THR A 136 -12.78 -3.04 8.65
CA THR A 136 -14.04 -3.39 9.34
C THR A 136 -15.05 -2.28 9.16
N PRO A 137 -16.17 -2.53 8.46
CA PRO A 137 -17.24 -1.56 8.39
C PRO A 137 -17.87 -1.40 9.79
N SER A 138 -17.90 -0.20 10.26
CA SER A 138 -18.60 0.14 11.48
C SER A 138 -20.10 0.22 11.24
#